data_39afc5eed8b274a27bfb5f4907796a99
#
_entry.id   39afc5eed8b274a27bfb5f4907796a99
#
_cell.length_a   1.000
_cell.length_b   1.000
_cell.length_c   1.000
_cell.angle_alpha   90.00
_cell.angle_beta   90.00
_cell.angle_gamma   90.00
#
_symmetry.space_group_name_H-M   'P 1'
#
loop_
_entity.id
_entity.type
_entity.pdbx_description
1 polymer ?
#
loop_
_entity_poly.entity_id
_entity_poly.type
_entity_poly.pdbx_seq_one_letter_code
_entity_poly.pdbx_strand_id
1 'polypeptide(L)'
;EKLLKQAHKNKNVLEYKEINDAFKNIELTPEKFEWILDYFEKQGVDVLNTNEEDDGDDNFIDDDTEEVEIIDDADILEGVSLEDPVRMYLKEIGNIPLLTAEEEVFLAQRIEKGDEQARKQLIEANLRLVVSIAKKYVGRGMSFLDLIQEGNMGLMKAVEKFDYKKGNKFSTYSTWWIRQAITRGIADTAKTIRVPVHMVETINKTLRTSRMLLQELGREPTNEEIAKKMNMPVAKIDEILKTSRDPVSLDTPIGEEEDSQLGDFIEDESLLSPVDSASFSMLKEELEEAMASLTERERNVIKLRFGLDDGKTRTLGEVGKEFNVT
;
A
#
# COMPACT_ATOMS: atom_id res chain seq x y z
N GLU A 1 2.49 8.47 26.14
CA GLU A 1 1.96 7.69 27.27
C GLU A 1 0.51 8.10 27.66
N LYS A 2 0.16 9.41 27.73
CA LYS A 2 -1.22 9.83 28.02
C LYS A 2 -2.20 9.36 26.94
N LEU A 3 -1.84 9.53 25.67
CA LEU A 3 -2.65 9.08 24.52
C LEU A 3 -2.79 7.55 24.46
N LEU A 4 -1.74 6.80 24.81
CA LEU A 4 -1.82 5.33 24.90
C LEU A 4 -2.81 4.88 26.00
N LYS A 5 -2.80 5.54 27.16
CA LYS A 5 -3.79 5.26 28.20
C LYS A 5 -5.22 5.60 27.78
N GLN A 6 -5.38 6.63 26.98
CA GLN A 6 -6.67 7.04 26.41
C GLN A 6 -7.12 6.04 25.34
N ALA A 7 -6.21 5.60 24.46
CA ALA A 7 -6.45 4.54 23.48
C ALA A 7 -6.93 3.25 24.14
N HIS A 8 -6.25 2.80 25.19
CA HIS A 8 -6.65 1.58 25.91
C HIS A 8 -8.02 1.70 26.59
N LYS A 9 -8.45 2.90 27.02
CA LYS A 9 -9.83 3.14 27.47
C LYS A 9 -10.85 3.06 26.34
N ASN A 10 -10.46 3.49 25.13
CA ASN A 10 -11.32 3.54 23.94
C ASN A 10 -11.16 2.29 23.06
N LYS A 11 -10.94 1.11 23.63
CA LYS A 11 -10.77 -0.17 22.88
C LYS A 11 -9.66 -0.11 21.82
N ASN A 12 -8.55 0.52 22.14
CA ASN A 12 -7.39 0.74 21.25
C ASN A 12 -7.70 1.57 19.98
N VAL A 13 -8.60 2.52 20.09
CA VAL A 13 -8.92 3.48 19.02
C VAL A 13 -8.58 4.88 19.47
N LEU A 14 -7.89 5.67 18.64
CA LEU A 14 -7.65 7.10 18.80
C LEU A 14 -8.20 7.87 17.62
N GLU A 15 -8.78 9.03 17.85
CA GLU A 15 -9.17 9.95 16.80
C GLU A 15 -7.99 10.84 16.39
N TYR A 16 -7.90 11.17 15.11
CA TYR A 16 -6.89 12.07 14.55
C TYR A 16 -6.91 13.46 15.26
N LYS A 17 -8.11 13.96 15.60
CA LYS A 17 -8.31 15.19 16.38
C LYS A 17 -7.63 15.12 17.75
N GLU A 18 -7.72 13.99 18.45
CA GLU A 18 -7.11 13.82 19.77
C GLU A 18 -5.58 13.85 19.71
N ILE A 19 -5.00 13.31 18.62
CA ILE A 19 -3.55 13.36 18.37
C ILE A 19 -3.14 14.81 18.09
N ASN A 20 -3.83 15.49 17.19
CA ASN A 20 -3.53 16.88 16.82
C ASN A 20 -3.67 17.84 18.02
N ASP A 21 -4.71 17.67 18.83
CA ASP A 21 -4.93 18.47 20.04
C ASP A 21 -3.85 18.25 21.10
N ALA A 22 -3.36 17.03 21.24
CA ALA A 22 -2.31 16.72 22.19
C ALA A 22 -0.94 17.32 21.80
N PHE A 23 -0.73 17.58 20.52
CA PHE A 23 0.52 18.10 19.97
C PHE A 23 0.42 19.54 19.44
N LYS A 24 -0.69 20.26 19.70
CA LYS A 24 -0.91 21.67 19.28
C LYS A 24 0.24 22.63 19.61
N ASN A 25 1.02 22.33 20.64
CA ASN A 25 2.13 23.18 21.10
C ASN A 25 3.51 22.79 20.49
N ILE A 26 3.54 21.83 19.57
CA ILE A 26 4.76 21.33 18.95
C ILE A 26 4.58 21.45 17.44
N GLU A 27 5.51 22.11 16.75
CA GLU A 27 5.54 22.08 15.28
C GLU A 27 5.78 20.65 14.79
N LEU A 28 4.68 19.99 14.40
CA LEU A 28 4.72 18.66 13.79
C LEU A 28 5.09 18.82 12.33
N THR A 29 6.31 18.44 11.98
CA THR A 29 6.65 18.21 10.58
C THR A 29 5.96 16.93 10.10
N PRO A 30 5.59 16.82 8.80
CA PRO A 30 4.95 15.61 8.25
C PRO A 30 5.68 14.31 8.64
N GLU A 31 7.02 14.30 8.61
CA GLU A 31 7.86 13.16 8.97
C GLU A 31 7.70 12.72 10.44
N LYS A 32 7.58 13.69 11.36
CA LYS A 32 7.37 13.40 12.78
C LYS A 32 5.97 12.86 13.05
N PHE A 33 5.00 13.34 12.29
CA PHE A 33 3.63 12.88 12.41
C PHE A 33 3.49 11.44 11.90
N GLU A 34 4.11 11.10 10.78
CA GLU A 34 4.20 9.73 10.25
C GLU A 34 4.84 8.78 11.28
N TRP A 35 5.93 9.20 11.92
CA TRP A 35 6.57 8.41 12.96
C TRP A 35 5.65 8.16 14.16
N ILE A 36 4.81 9.12 14.52
CA ILE A 36 3.83 8.98 15.60
C ILE A 36 2.74 7.97 15.22
N LEU A 37 2.23 8.02 13.97
CA LEU A 37 1.25 7.07 13.47
C LEU A 37 1.80 5.64 13.43
N ASP A 38 3.00 5.45 12.89
CA ASP A 38 3.71 4.16 12.86
C ASP A 38 3.98 3.61 14.27
N TYR A 39 4.28 4.49 15.23
CA TYR A 39 4.43 4.11 16.63
C TYR A 39 3.12 3.60 17.24
N PHE A 40 1.99 4.27 17.01
CA PHE A 40 0.69 3.83 17.50
C PHE A 40 0.24 2.52 16.82
N GLU A 41 0.48 2.35 15.55
CA GLU A 41 0.19 1.12 14.82
C GLU A 41 0.99 -0.07 15.38
N LYS A 42 2.28 0.11 15.68
CA LYS A 42 3.14 -0.91 16.34
C LYS A 42 2.68 -1.26 17.74
N GLN A 43 1.99 -0.34 18.42
CA GLN A 43 1.38 -0.59 19.75
C GLN A 43 -0.03 -1.19 19.66
N GLY A 44 -0.51 -1.49 18.44
CA GLY A 44 -1.85 -2.06 18.23
C GLY A 44 -2.99 -1.06 18.47
N VAL A 45 -2.71 0.24 18.33
CA VAL A 45 -3.71 1.33 18.42
C VAL A 45 -4.08 1.76 17.01
N ASP A 46 -5.36 1.60 16.64
CA ASP A 46 -5.89 2.08 15.36
C ASP A 46 -6.24 3.56 15.45
N VAL A 47 -5.70 4.36 14.53
CA VAL A 47 -5.99 5.80 14.46
C VAL A 47 -7.08 6.03 13.43
N LEU A 48 -8.21 6.62 13.87
CA LEU A 48 -9.33 6.98 13.01
C LEU A 48 -9.22 8.44 12.57
N ASN A 49 -9.30 8.68 11.27
CA ASN A 49 -9.35 10.03 10.71
C ASN A 49 -10.82 10.50 10.67
N THR A 50 -11.26 11.22 11.69
CA THR A 50 -12.63 11.76 11.82
C THR A 50 -12.73 13.23 11.42
N ASN A 51 -11.78 13.78 10.68
CA ASN A 51 -11.86 15.16 10.22
C ASN A 51 -12.88 15.28 9.07
N GLU A 52 -14.15 15.46 9.42
CA GLU A 52 -15.22 15.84 8.49
C GLU A 52 -15.24 17.35 8.14
N GLU A 53 -14.35 18.17 8.70
CA GLU A 53 -14.47 19.63 8.56
C GLU A 53 -13.31 20.33 7.85
N ASP A 54 -12.24 19.66 7.47
CA ASP A 54 -11.15 20.35 6.77
C ASP A 54 -10.46 19.40 5.78
N ASP A 55 -10.87 19.49 4.61
CA ASP A 55 -10.42 19.15 3.28
C ASP A 55 -11.56 18.45 2.52
N GLY A 56 -12.49 19.27 2.03
CA GLY A 56 -13.46 18.90 0.99
C GLY A 56 -12.78 18.44 -0.26
N ASP A 57 -12.14 17.28 -0.23
CA ASP A 57 -11.55 16.71 -1.43
C ASP A 57 -11.28 15.20 -1.34
N ASP A 58 -12.19 14.44 -0.74
CA ASP A 58 -12.24 12.97 -0.88
C ASP A 58 -12.88 12.54 -2.22
N ASN A 59 -12.72 13.35 -3.28
CA ASN A 59 -13.22 13.10 -4.63
C ASN A 59 -12.48 12.01 -5.43
N PHE A 60 -11.70 11.16 -4.79
CA PHE A 60 -11.47 9.79 -5.31
C PHE A 60 -12.53 8.80 -4.82
N ILE A 61 -13.35 9.24 -3.90
CA ILE A 61 -14.55 8.61 -3.43
C ILE A 61 -15.55 9.76 -3.47
N ASP A 62 -16.50 9.72 -4.41
CA ASP A 62 -17.69 10.56 -4.33
C ASP A 62 -18.18 10.48 -2.88
N ASP A 63 -18.09 11.62 -2.17
CA ASP A 63 -18.71 11.79 -0.87
C ASP A 63 -20.23 11.98 -1.09
N ASP A 64 -20.83 10.94 -1.64
CA ASP A 64 -22.23 10.69 -1.45
C ASP A 64 -22.36 10.14 -0.03
N THR A 65 -22.51 11.06 0.94
CA THR A 65 -23.17 10.83 2.22
C THR A 65 -24.65 10.48 2.01
N GLU A 66 -25.01 10.00 0.82
CA GLU A 66 -26.27 9.32 0.61
C GLU A 66 -26.29 8.11 1.53
N GLU A 67 -27.34 8.04 2.35
CA GLU A 67 -27.69 6.83 3.09
C GLU A 67 -27.43 5.66 2.15
N VAL A 68 -26.52 4.76 2.56
CA VAL A 68 -26.18 3.58 1.75
C VAL A 68 -27.47 2.78 1.67
N GLU A 69 -28.29 3.06 0.65
CA GLU A 69 -29.46 2.26 0.34
C GLU A 69 -28.95 0.84 0.12
N ILE A 70 -29.53 -0.09 0.86
CA ILE A 70 -29.25 -1.51 0.70
C ILE A 70 -29.83 -1.87 -0.67
N ILE A 71 -28.94 -1.91 -1.66
CA ILE A 71 -29.26 -2.08 -3.08
C ILE A 71 -29.90 -3.45 -3.24
N ASP A 72 -30.99 -3.53 -4.00
CA ASP A 72 -31.67 -4.76 -4.39
C ASP A 72 -30.73 -5.67 -5.20
N ASP A 73 -30.92 -6.99 -5.11
CA ASP A 73 -30.07 -8.00 -5.77
C ASP A 73 -29.91 -7.78 -7.29
N ALA A 74 -30.86 -7.12 -7.93
CA ALA A 74 -30.80 -6.76 -9.35
C ALA A 74 -29.79 -5.65 -9.66
N ASP A 75 -29.68 -4.64 -8.80
CA ASP A 75 -28.79 -3.48 -9.00
C ASP A 75 -27.32 -3.80 -8.66
N ILE A 76 -27.07 -4.81 -7.81
CA ILE A 76 -25.70 -5.26 -7.49
C ILE A 76 -25.03 -5.80 -8.76
N LEU A 77 -25.80 -6.35 -9.71
CA LEU A 77 -25.31 -7.02 -10.91
C LEU A 77 -25.09 -6.08 -12.09
N GLU A 78 -25.60 -4.84 -12.06
CA GLU A 78 -25.44 -3.89 -13.16
C GLU A 78 -24.00 -3.34 -13.23
N GLY A 79 -23.34 -3.60 -14.36
CA GLY A 79 -22.06 -2.99 -14.71
C GLY A 79 -20.80 -3.74 -14.29
N VAL A 80 -20.88 -4.91 -13.67
CA VAL A 80 -19.73 -5.76 -13.38
C VAL A 80 -19.76 -7.00 -14.27
N SER A 81 -18.65 -7.27 -14.99
CA SER A 81 -18.46 -8.55 -15.68
C SER A 81 -18.34 -9.65 -14.63
N LEU A 82 -19.44 -10.39 -14.43
CA LEU A 82 -19.56 -11.35 -13.35
C LEU A 82 -19.02 -12.70 -13.78
N GLU A 83 -17.85 -13.05 -13.25
CA GLU A 83 -17.36 -14.43 -13.24
C GLU A 83 -18.29 -15.30 -12.40
N ASP A 84 -18.43 -16.59 -12.75
CA ASP A 84 -19.29 -17.53 -12.04
C ASP A 84 -19.10 -17.57 -10.50
N PRO A 85 -17.87 -17.47 -9.95
CA PRO A 85 -17.63 -17.44 -8.50
C PRO A 85 -18.26 -16.23 -7.79
N VAL A 86 -18.24 -15.05 -8.41
CA VAL A 86 -18.83 -13.83 -7.85
C VAL A 86 -20.34 -13.97 -7.76
N ARG A 87 -20.98 -14.48 -8.82
CA ARG A 87 -22.42 -14.70 -8.85
C ARG A 87 -22.87 -15.71 -7.80
N MET A 88 -22.09 -16.77 -7.58
CA MET A 88 -22.38 -17.79 -6.56
C MET A 88 -22.32 -17.17 -5.15
N TYR A 89 -21.28 -16.37 -4.85
CA TYR A 89 -21.14 -15.66 -3.58
C TYR A 89 -22.30 -14.70 -3.32
N LEU A 90 -22.67 -13.88 -4.32
CA LEU A 90 -23.78 -12.92 -4.20
C LEU A 90 -25.12 -13.61 -3.94
N LYS A 91 -25.37 -14.75 -4.59
CA LYS A 91 -26.56 -15.56 -4.34
C LYS A 91 -26.59 -16.13 -2.92
N GLU A 92 -25.45 -16.52 -2.39
CA GLU A 92 -25.35 -17.09 -1.04
C GLU A 92 -25.64 -16.04 0.03
N ILE A 93 -25.04 -14.85 -0.06
CA ILE A 93 -25.29 -13.75 0.89
C ILE A 93 -26.70 -13.16 0.78
N GLY A 94 -27.33 -13.23 -0.41
CA GLY A 94 -28.70 -12.76 -0.64
C GLY A 94 -29.76 -13.56 0.14
N ASN A 95 -29.49 -14.80 0.50
CA ASN A 95 -30.41 -15.64 1.28
C ASN A 95 -30.50 -15.25 2.77
N ILE A 96 -29.59 -14.41 3.26
CA ILE A 96 -29.53 -14.01 4.67
C ILE A 96 -30.47 -12.82 4.91
N PRO A 97 -31.43 -12.91 5.85
CA PRO A 97 -32.36 -11.82 6.12
C PRO A 97 -31.63 -10.60 6.73
N LEU A 98 -32.11 -9.42 6.41
CA LEU A 98 -31.63 -8.17 7.01
C LEU A 98 -32.10 -8.06 8.45
N LEU A 99 -31.29 -7.44 9.31
CA LEU A 99 -31.59 -7.21 10.71
C LEU A 99 -32.35 -5.90 10.91
N THR A 100 -33.26 -5.92 11.86
CA THR A 100 -33.89 -4.70 12.38
C THR A 100 -32.97 -3.99 13.39
N ALA A 101 -33.20 -2.71 13.65
CA ALA A 101 -32.39 -1.95 14.63
C ALA A 101 -32.45 -2.56 16.05
N GLU A 102 -33.57 -3.17 16.43
CA GLU A 102 -33.74 -3.84 17.73
C GLU A 102 -32.91 -5.13 17.80
N GLU A 103 -32.87 -5.89 16.71
CA GLU A 103 -32.06 -7.13 16.59
C GLU A 103 -30.56 -6.80 16.58
N GLU A 104 -30.13 -5.72 15.92
CA GLU A 104 -28.73 -5.26 15.97
C GLU A 104 -28.28 -4.99 17.42
N VAL A 105 -29.09 -4.26 18.20
CA VAL A 105 -28.79 -3.98 19.60
C VAL A 105 -28.79 -5.26 20.44
N PHE A 106 -29.75 -6.15 20.21
CA PHE A 106 -29.83 -7.43 20.92
C PHE A 106 -28.60 -8.31 20.64
N LEU A 107 -28.19 -8.42 19.38
CA LEU A 107 -26.97 -9.15 19.01
C LEU A 107 -25.71 -8.50 19.60
N ALA A 108 -25.61 -7.17 19.57
CA ALA A 108 -24.50 -6.44 20.17
C ALA A 108 -24.36 -6.70 21.68
N GLN A 109 -25.47 -6.78 22.40
CA GLN A 109 -25.47 -7.13 23.84
C GLN A 109 -25.00 -8.57 24.10
N ARG A 110 -25.31 -9.53 23.19
CA ARG A 110 -24.83 -10.90 23.28
C ARG A 110 -23.32 -10.98 22.96
N ILE A 111 -22.85 -10.21 22.00
CA ILE A 111 -21.44 -10.12 21.64
C ILE A 111 -20.61 -9.57 22.82
N GLU A 112 -21.12 -8.56 23.55
CA GLU A 112 -20.45 -8.02 24.75
C GLU A 112 -20.27 -9.13 25.83
N LYS A 113 -21.12 -10.15 25.83
CA LYS A 113 -21.04 -11.33 26.73
C LYS A 113 -20.17 -12.47 26.19
N GLY A 114 -19.55 -12.29 25.01
CA GLY A 114 -18.66 -13.27 24.39
C GLY A 114 -19.37 -14.36 23.54
N ASP A 115 -20.59 -14.08 23.05
CA ASP A 115 -21.32 -15.00 22.19
C ASP A 115 -20.83 -14.96 20.73
N GLU A 116 -20.07 -15.97 20.31
CA GLU A 116 -19.54 -16.08 18.96
C GLU A 116 -20.62 -16.31 17.88
N GLN A 117 -21.74 -16.95 18.24
CA GLN A 117 -22.85 -17.15 17.29
C GLN A 117 -23.53 -15.83 16.96
N ALA A 118 -23.74 -14.98 17.97
CA ALA A 118 -24.28 -13.64 17.76
C ALA A 118 -23.34 -12.78 16.89
N ARG A 119 -22.01 -12.90 17.12
CA ARG A 119 -20.99 -12.23 16.28
C ARG A 119 -21.11 -12.68 14.82
N LYS A 120 -21.20 -13.98 14.56
CA LYS A 120 -21.33 -14.54 13.23
C LYS A 120 -22.61 -14.05 12.55
N GLN A 121 -23.74 -14.07 13.23
CA GLN A 121 -25.03 -13.60 12.71
C GLN A 121 -24.99 -12.12 12.32
N LEU A 122 -24.38 -11.27 13.15
CA LEU A 122 -24.26 -9.83 12.86
C LEU A 122 -23.36 -9.58 11.64
N ILE A 123 -22.27 -10.34 11.47
CA ILE A 123 -21.39 -10.25 10.29
C ILE A 123 -22.15 -10.69 9.04
N GLU A 124 -22.75 -11.87 9.05
CA GLU A 124 -23.43 -12.47 7.90
C GLU A 124 -24.55 -11.57 7.35
N ALA A 125 -25.36 -10.99 8.25
CA ALA A 125 -26.45 -10.09 7.87
C ALA A 125 -25.97 -8.76 7.23
N ASN A 126 -24.70 -8.38 7.42
CA ASN A 126 -24.13 -7.14 6.89
C ASN A 126 -23.17 -7.34 5.70
N LEU A 127 -23.03 -8.56 5.17
CA LEU A 127 -22.18 -8.82 4.00
C LEU A 127 -22.64 -8.05 2.76
N ARG A 128 -23.96 -7.87 2.58
CA ARG A 128 -24.52 -7.08 1.48
C ARG A 128 -24.06 -5.61 1.52
N LEU A 129 -23.91 -5.03 2.72
CA LEU A 129 -23.36 -3.68 2.90
C LEU A 129 -21.90 -3.61 2.41
N VAL A 130 -21.09 -4.63 2.71
CA VAL A 130 -19.70 -4.68 2.21
C VAL A 130 -19.65 -4.68 0.69
N VAL A 131 -20.50 -5.48 0.03
CA VAL A 131 -20.57 -5.55 -1.43
C VAL A 131 -20.94 -4.20 -2.05
N SER A 132 -21.93 -3.49 -1.49
CA SER A 132 -22.35 -2.18 -1.96
C SER A 132 -21.23 -1.14 -1.91
N ILE A 133 -20.42 -1.19 -0.86
CA ILE A 133 -19.25 -0.31 -0.70
C ILE A 133 -18.12 -0.74 -1.66
N ALA A 134 -17.80 -2.05 -1.71
CA ALA A 134 -16.73 -2.57 -2.56
C ALA A 134 -16.96 -2.30 -4.05
N LYS A 135 -18.22 -2.29 -4.52
CA LYS A 135 -18.60 -1.95 -5.92
C LYS A 135 -18.03 -0.59 -6.36
N LYS A 136 -17.98 0.40 -5.46
CA LYS A 136 -17.44 1.74 -5.75
C LYS A 136 -15.92 1.76 -6.00
N TYR A 137 -15.21 0.67 -5.65
CA TYR A 137 -13.75 0.54 -5.75
C TYR A 137 -13.29 -0.39 -6.87
N VAL A 138 -14.20 -0.92 -7.68
CA VAL A 138 -13.88 -1.78 -8.83
C VAL A 138 -13.03 -1.01 -9.85
N GLY A 139 -12.03 -1.70 -10.45
CA GLY A 139 -11.14 -1.10 -11.46
C GLY A 139 -9.92 -0.37 -10.89
N ARG A 140 -9.68 -0.46 -9.57
CA ARG A 140 -8.53 0.20 -8.91
C ARG A 140 -7.32 -0.72 -8.68
N GLY A 141 -7.17 -1.79 -9.47
CA GLY A 141 -6.01 -2.68 -9.42
C GLY A 141 -6.17 -3.91 -8.52
N MET A 142 -7.38 -4.13 -7.95
CA MET A 142 -7.73 -5.35 -7.21
C MET A 142 -8.95 -6.01 -7.84
N SER A 143 -9.05 -7.35 -7.71
CA SER A 143 -10.24 -8.09 -8.12
C SER A 143 -11.43 -7.73 -7.22
N PHE A 144 -12.66 -7.84 -7.77
CA PHE A 144 -13.85 -7.51 -6.98
C PHE A 144 -14.03 -8.40 -5.75
N LEU A 145 -13.70 -9.70 -5.87
CA LEU A 145 -13.74 -10.62 -4.72
C LEU A 145 -12.72 -10.25 -3.64
N ASP A 146 -11.52 -9.83 -4.02
CA ASP A 146 -10.51 -9.39 -3.05
C ASP A 146 -10.95 -8.12 -2.33
N LEU A 147 -11.55 -7.15 -3.06
CA LEU A 147 -12.14 -5.96 -2.43
C LEU A 147 -13.22 -6.30 -1.41
N ILE A 148 -14.08 -7.27 -1.73
CA ILE A 148 -15.10 -7.76 -0.80
C ILE A 148 -14.44 -8.39 0.43
N GLN A 149 -13.40 -9.22 0.27
CA GLN A 149 -12.74 -9.86 1.40
C GLN A 149 -12.01 -8.87 2.31
N GLU A 150 -11.33 -7.89 1.75
CA GLU A 150 -10.76 -6.78 2.53
C GLU A 150 -11.87 -6.02 3.28
N GLY A 151 -12.98 -5.74 2.62
CA GLY A 151 -14.14 -5.13 3.25
C GLY A 151 -14.74 -6.00 4.38
N ASN A 152 -14.80 -7.32 4.20
CA ASN A 152 -15.24 -8.26 5.24
C ASN A 152 -14.30 -8.24 6.46
N MET A 153 -12.99 -8.12 6.25
CA MET A 153 -12.03 -7.93 7.34
C MET A 153 -12.30 -6.64 8.12
N GLY A 154 -12.64 -5.56 7.41
CA GLY A 154 -13.08 -4.30 8.01
C GLY A 154 -14.38 -4.46 8.82
N LEU A 155 -15.38 -5.15 8.26
CA LEU A 155 -16.64 -5.43 8.94
C LEU A 155 -16.43 -6.23 10.23
N MET A 156 -15.57 -7.25 10.22
CA MET A 156 -15.25 -8.03 11.43
C MET A 156 -14.65 -7.16 12.53
N LYS A 157 -13.73 -6.25 12.18
CA LYS A 157 -13.18 -5.26 13.12
C LYS A 157 -14.25 -4.31 13.65
N ALA A 158 -15.18 -3.88 12.78
CA ALA A 158 -16.29 -3.02 13.20
C ALA A 158 -17.17 -3.71 14.25
N VAL A 159 -17.50 -5.00 14.05
CA VAL A 159 -18.30 -5.79 15.00
C VAL A 159 -17.62 -5.90 16.37
N GLU A 160 -16.30 -6.10 16.40
CA GLU A 160 -15.52 -6.19 17.64
C GLU A 160 -15.50 -4.86 18.43
N LYS A 161 -15.48 -3.74 17.71
CA LYS A 161 -15.32 -2.41 18.31
C LYS A 161 -16.65 -1.65 18.48
N PHE A 162 -17.74 -2.18 17.96
CA PHE A 162 -19.06 -1.53 18.03
C PHE A 162 -19.54 -1.35 19.46
N ASP A 163 -20.07 -0.15 19.75
CA ASP A 163 -20.69 0.20 21.03
C ASP A 163 -22.12 0.71 20.80
N TYR A 164 -23.08 -0.18 21.02
CA TYR A 164 -24.52 0.13 20.89
C TYR A 164 -25.01 1.20 21.87
N LYS A 165 -24.28 1.47 22.97
CA LYS A 165 -24.62 2.49 23.98
C LYS A 165 -24.55 3.91 23.44
N LYS A 166 -23.80 4.12 22.35
CA LYS A 166 -23.66 5.42 21.68
C LYS A 166 -24.89 5.81 20.84
N GLY A 167 -25.85 4.91 20.62
CA GLY A 167 -27.11 5.17 19.92
C GLY A 167 -27.01 5.27 18.39
N ASN A 168 -25.85 5.04 17.81
CA ASN A 168 -25.65 5.05 16.36
C ASN A 168 -26.06 3.71 15.75
N LYS A 169 -26.55 3.72 14.49
CA LYS A 169 -26.78 2.49 13.71
C LYS A 169 -25.47 1.79 13.44
N PHE A 170 -25.49 0.45 13.45
CA PHE A 170 -24.30 -0.35 13.11
C PHE A 170 -23.77 -0.07 11.71
N SER A 171 -24.67 0.09 10.73
CA SER A 171 -24.30 0.40 9.33
C SER A 171 -23.47 1.68 9.21
N THR A 172 -23.81 2.76 9.92
CA THR A 172 -23.06 4.03 9.89
C THR A 172 -21.63 3.84 10.43
N TYR A 173 -21.48 3.08 11.51
CA TYR A 173 -20.18 2.82 12.11
C TYR A 173 -19.33 1.85 11.26
N SER A 174 -19.94 0.77 10.76
CA SER A 174 -19.24 -0.26 9.99
C SER A 174 -18.78 0.24 8.62
N THR A 175 -19.52 1.14 7.96
CA THR A 175 -19.14 1.74 6.68
C THR A 175 -17.74 2.35 6.74
N TRP A 176 -17.40 3.00 7.84
CA TRP A 176 -16.10 3.59 8.06
C TRP A 176 -14.97 2.54 8.08
N TRP A 177 -15.16 1.46 8.84
CA TRP A 177 -14.20 0.36 8.93
C TRP A 177 -14.04 -0.40 7.63
N ILE A 178 -15.16 -0.63 6.92
CA ILE A 178 -15.16 -1.31 5.62
C ILE A 178 -14.38 -0.47 4.61
N ARG A 179 -14.67 0.84 4.52
CA ARG A 179 -13.98 1.77 3.63
C ARG A 179 -12.48 1.81 3.91
N GLN A 180 -12.11 1.97 5.18
CA GLN A 180 -10.71 2.00 5.62
C GLN A 180 -9.97 0.71 5.23
N ALA A 181 -10.57 -0.47 5.44
CA ALA A 181 -9.96 -1.75 5.11
C ALA A 181 -9.76 -1.89 3.60
N ILE A 182 -10.77 -1.56 2.78
CA ILE A 182 -10.69 -1.62 1.32
C ILE A 182 -9.61 -0.67 0.80
N THR A 183 -9.61 0.59 1.26
CA THR A 183 -8.64 1.61 0.80
C THR A 183 -7.21 1.20 1.16
N ARG A 184 -7.02 0.67 2.36
CA ARG A 184 -5.71 0.16 2.80
C ARG A 184 -5.29 -1.07 1.98
N GLY A 185 -6.20 -2.02 1.73
CA GLY A 185 -5.95 -3.20 0.90
C GLY A 185 -5.50 -2.79 -0.50
N ILE A 186 -6.18 -1.83 -1.14
CA ILE A 186 -5.78 -1.29 -2.45
C ILE A 186 -4.37 -0.68 -2.37
N ALA A 187 -4.08 0.14 -1.37
CA ALA A 187 -2.76 0.77 -1.23
C ALA A 187 -1.64 -0.26 -1.06
N ASP A 188 -1.92 -1.38 -0.38
CA ASP A 188 -0.94 -2.43 -0.07
C ASP A 188 -0.70 -3.41 -1.21
N THR A 189 -1.70 -3.68 -2.08
CA THR A 189 -1.63 -4.80 -3.04
C THR A 189 -1.90 -4.42 -4.50
N ALA A 190 -2.50 -3.27 -4.78
CA ALA A 190 -2.91 -2.91 -6.14
C ALA A 190 -1.72 -2.63 -7.10
N LYS A 191 -0.56 -2.25 -6.58
CA LYS A 191 0.63 -1.95 -7.41
C LYS A 191 1.57 -3.14 -7.48
N THR A 192 2.09 -3.42 -8.69
CA THR A 192 3.11 -4.47 -8.94
C THR A 192 4.36 -4.27 -8.08
N ILE A 193 4.81 -3.02 -7.94
CA ILE A 193 5.88 -2.63 -7.01
C ILE A 193 5.20 -1.97 -5.82
N ARG A 194 5.21 -2.64 -4.67
CA ARG A 194 4.56 -2.16 -3.44
C ARG A 194 5.11 -0.79 -3.02
N VAL A 195 4.20 0.13 -2.78
CA VAL A 195 4.48 1.47 -2.26
C VAL A 195 3.88 1.60 -0.86
N PRO A 196 4.58 2.18 0.14
CA PRO A 196 4.01 2.40 1.48
C PRO A 196 2.73 3.26 1.43
N VAL A 197 1.77 3.00 2.34
CA VAL A 197 0.45 3.66 2.35
C VAL A 197 0.54 5.18 2.37
N HIS A 198 1.41 5.75 3.22
CA HIS A 198 1.62 7.20 3.30
C HIS A 198 2.11 7.83 1.97
N MET A 199 2.91 7.07 1.20
CA MET A 199 3.34 7.52 -0.13
C MET A 199 2.20 7.47 -1.14
N VAL A 200 1.32 6.45 -1.06
CA VAL A 200 0.11 6.38 -1.90
C VAL A 200 -0.82 7.56 -1.60
N GLU A 201 -1.02 7.92 -0.34
CA GLU A 201 -1.78 9.10 0.07
C GLU A 201 -1.17 10.40 -0.49
N THR A 202 0.15 10.53 -0.39
CA THR A 202 0.87 11.70 -0.93
C THR A 202 0.76 11.78 -2.45
N ILE A 203 0.89 10.63 -3.17
CA ILE A 203 0.68 10.55 -4.62
C ILE A 203 -0.74 11.00 -4.97
N ASN A 204 -1.76 10.48 -4.28
CA ASN A 204 -3.15 10.84 -4.52
C ASN A 204 -3.40 12.33 -4.27
N LYS A 205 -2.86 12.90 -3.20
CA LYS A 205 -2.93 14.33 -2.91
C LYS A 205 -2.26 15.17 -4.02
N THR A 206 -1.11 14.73 -4.53
CA THR A 206 -0.40 15.39 -5.64
C THR A 206 -1.23 15.37 -6.91
N LEU A 207 -1.82 14.22 -7.27
CA LEU A 207 -2.67 14.08 -8.46
C LEU A 207 -3.94 14.93 -8.37
N ARG A 208 -4.56 15.03 -7.19
CA ARG A 208 -5.71 15.91 -6.95
C ARG A 208 -5.34 17.38 -7.13
N THR A 209 -4.24 17.80 -6.50
CA THR A 209 -3.74 19.18 -6.63
C THR A 209 -3.44 19.52 -8.09
N SER A 210 -2.88 18.57 -8.85
CA SER A 210 -2.64 18.72 -10.28
C SER A 210 -3.95 18.93 -11.06
N ARG A 211 -5.00 18.13 -10.77
CA ARG A 211 -6.32 18.26 -11.41
C ARG A 211 -6.99 19.59 -11.06
N MET A 212 -6.93 20.02 -9.79
CA MET A 212 -7.47 21.33 -9.37
C MET A 212 -6.78 22.46 -10.11
N LEU A 213 -5.45 22.43 -10.19
CA LEU A 213 -4.68 23.42 -10.93
C LEU A 213 -4.98 23.40 -12.43
N LEU A 214 -5.21 22.22 -13.02
CA LEU A 214 -5.65 22.07 -14.41
C LEU A 214 -6.99 22.80 -14.65
N GLN A 215 -7.94 22.68 -13.72
CA GLN A 215 -9.21 23.40 -13.80
C GLN A 215 -9.06 24.91 -13.61
N GLU A 216 -8.19 25.35 -12.67
CA GLU A 216 -7.93 26.76 -12.40
C GLU A 216 -7.19 27.45 -13.57
N LEU A 217 -6.18 26.77 -14.16
CA LEU A 217 -5.29 27.33 -15.16
C LEU A 217 -5.73 27.08 -16.61
N GLY A 218 -6.59 26.09 -16.84
CA GLY A 218 -6.99 25.66 -18.19
C GLY A 218 -5.87 24.95 -18.98
N ARG A 219 -4.74 24.62 -18.34
CA ARG A 219 -3.59 23.88 -18.90
C ARG A 219 -2.97 22.99 -17.86
N GLU A 220 -2.18 22.02 -18.30
CA GLU A 220 -1.40 21.19 -17.36
C GLU A 220 -0.48 22.05 -16.47
N PRO A 221 -0.52 21.84 -15.13
CA PRO A 221 0.32 22.58 -14.21
C PRO A 221 1.78 22.10 -14.29
N THR A 222 2.71 23.03 -14.07
CA THR A 222 4.14 22.69 -13.91
C THR A 222 4.41 22.11 -12.52
N ASN A 223 5.49 21.31 -12.40
CA ASN A 223 5.89 20.75 -11.11
C ASN A 223 6.17 21.83 -10.04
N GLU A 224 6.59 23.03 -10.48
CA GLU A 224 6.80 24.20 -9.60
C GLU A 224 5.47 24.74 -9.05
N GLU A 225 4.43 24.79 -9.86
CA GLU A 225 3.09 25.23 -9.46
C GLU A 225 2.46 24.27 -8.47
N ILE A 226 2.60 22.95 -8.72
CA ILE A 226 2.15 21.90 -7.80
C ILE A 226 2.91 22.00 -6.46
N ALA A 227 4.24 22.13 -6.52
CA ALA A 227 5.10 22.25 -5.34
C ALA A 227 4.72 23.47 -4.47
N LYS A 228 4.41 24.60 -5.11
CA LYS A 228 3.96 25.82 -4.43
C LYS A 228 2.59 25.62 -3.75
N LYS A 229 1.64 24.95 -4.42
CA LYS A 229 0.29 24.69 -3.85
C LYS A 229 0.36 23.70 -2.69
N MET A 230 1.22 22.67 -2.80
CA MET A 230 1.43 21.64 -1.76
C MET A 230 2.42 22.05 -0.66
N ASN A 231 3.07 23.21 -0.79
CA ASN A 231 4.11 23.69 0.14
C ASN A 231 5.26 22.68 0.33
N MET A 232 5.72 22.09 -0.78
CA MET A 232 6.78 21.07 -0.81
C MET A 232 7.89 21.47 -1.79
N PRO A 233 9.13 20.99 -1.62
CA PRO A 233 10.21 21.24 -2.59
C PRO A 233 9.91 20.53 -3.93
N VAL A 234 10.29 21.18 -5.05
CA VAL A 234 10.06 20.66 -6.42
C VAL A 234 10.68 19.27 -6.61
N ALA A 235 11.91 19.06 -6.09
CA ALA A 235 12.59 17.77 -6.19
C ALA A 235 11.76 16.61 -5.58
N LYS A 236 11.02 16.88 -4.48
CA LYS A 236 10.16 15.87 -3.86
C LYS A 236 8.91 15.58 -4.72
N ILE A 237 8.36 16.58 -5.40
CA ILE A 237 7.25 16.38 -6.35
C ILE A 237 7.70 15.51 -7.53
N ASP A 238 8.90 15.78 -8.07
CA ASP A 238 9.48 14.98 -9.16
C ASP A 238 9.67 13.50 -8.76
N GLU A 239 10.12 13.25 -7.53
CA GLU A 239 10.27 11.90 -6.97
C GLU A 239 8.90 11.20 -6.82
N ILE A 240 7.91 11.90 -6.26
CA ILE A 240 6.53 11.39 -6.10
C ILE A 240 5.93 11.03 -7.46
N LEU A 241 6.06 11.89 -8.47
CA LEU A 241 5.53 11.63 -9.81
C LEU A 241 6.26 10.47 -10.51
N LYS A 242 7.57 10.30 -10.28
CA LYS A 242 8.31 9.12 -10.77
C LYS A 242 7.82 7.83 -10.13
N THR A 243 7.60 7.83 -8.82
CA THR A 243 7.11 6.67 -8.06
C THR A 243 5.65 6.32 -8.40
N SER A 244 4.87 7.30 -8.85
CA SER A 244 3.47 7.11 -9.25
C SER A 244 3.30 6.29 -10.54
N ARG A 245 4.33 6.22 -11.40
CA ARG A 245 4.25 5.53 -12.70
C ARG A 245 4.10 4.03 -12.50
N ASP A 246 3.25 3.42 -13.33
CA ASP A 246 3.13 1.97 -13.37
C ASP A 246 4.19 1.37 -14.31
N PRO A 247 4.71 0.17 -14.01
CA PRO A 247 5.64 -0.52 -14.90
C PRO A 247 4.96 -0.92 -16.20
N VAL A 248 5.71 -0.88 -17.29
CA VAL A 248 5.26 -1.34 -18.61
C VAL A 248 5.60 -2.83 -18.77
N SER A 249 4.70 -3.61 -19.37
CA SER A 249 4.97 -5.03 -19.64
C SER A 249 6.08 -5.20 -20.67
N LEU A 250 6.97 -6.15 -20.43
CA LEU A 250 8.00 -6.56 -21.42
C LEU A 250 7.40 -7.25 -22.64
N ASP A 251 6.21 -7.84 -22.51
CA ASP A 251 5.48 -8.48 -23.61
C ASP A 251 4.71 -7.48 -24.49
N THR A 252 4.86 -6.17 -24.21
CA THR A 252 4.21 -5.14 -25.04
C THR A 252 4.73 -5.23 -26.47
N PRO A 253 3.85 -5.44 -27.50
CA PRO A 253 4.28 -5.54 -28.86
C PRO A 253 4.82 -4.20 -29.39
N ILE A 254 5.88 -4.25 -30.18
CA ILE A 254 6.51 -3.08 -30.81
C ILE A 254 6.47 -3.29 -32.33
N GLY A 255 6.01 -2.28 -33.06
CA GLY A 255 5.92 -2.30 -34.53
C GLY A 255 4.52 -2.65 -35.04
N GLU A 256 4.37 -2.62 -36.36
CA GLU A 256 3.09 -2.86 -37.03
C GLU A 256 2.76 -4.36 -37.21
N GLU A 257 3.77 -5.23 -37.16
CA GLU A 257 3.63 -6.68 -37.43
C GLU A 257 3.48 -7.53 -36.16
N GLU A 258 3.49 -6.92 -34.97
CA GLU A 258 3.35 -7.57 -33.63
C GLU A 258 4.35 -8.71 -33.35
N ASP A 259 5.34 -8.93 -34.20
CA ASP A 259 6.33 -10.02 -34.07
C ASP A 259 7.44 -9.73 -33.05
N SER A 260 7.60 -8.47 -32.61
CA SER A 260 8.64 -8.02 -31.68
C SER A 260 8.03 -7.51 -30.38
N GLN A 261 8.66 -7.85 -29.26
CA GLN A 261 8.25 -7.41 -27.93
C GLN A 261 9.26 -6.42 -27.34
N LEU A 262 8.81 -5.56 -26.40
CA LEU A 262 9.69 -4.60 -25.72
C LEU A 262 10.90 -5.29 -25.06
N GLY A 263 10.71 -6.50 -24.54
CA GLY A 263 11.76 -7.29 -23.91
C GLY A 263 12.94 -7.63 -24.83
N ASP A 264 12.69 -7.76 -26.13
CA ASP A 264 13.74 -8.12 -27.13
C ASP A 264 14.74 -6.98 -27.35
N PHE A 265 14.39 -5.75 -27.00
CA PHE A 265 15.23 -4.55 -27.16
C PHE A 265 16.00 -4.15 -25.90
N ILE A 266 15.78 -4.83 -24.79
CA ILE A 266 16.47 -4.53 -23.54
C ILE A 266 17.75 -5.35 -23.45
N GLU A 267 18.89 -4.64 -23.42
CA GLU A 267 20.20 -5.27 -23.31
C GLU A 267 20.48 -5.78 -21.89
N ASP A 268 21.19 -6.89 -21.76
CA ASP A 268 21.70 -7.38 -20.48
C ASP A 268 22.99 -6.64 -20.10
N GLU A 269 22.88 -5.65 -19.24
CA GLU A 269 24.02 -4.86 -18.73
C GLU A 269 24.97 -5.67 -17.82
N SER A 270 24.58 -6.86 -17.37
CA SER A 270 25.40 -7.70 -16.50
C SER A 270 26.44 -8.52 -17.28
N LEU A 271 26.22 -8.73 -18.56
CA LEU A 271 27.13 -9.45 -19.44
C LEU A 271 28.16 -8.49 -20.07
N LEU A 272 29.43 -8.90 -20.00
CA LEU A 272 30.50 -8.19 -20.71
C LEU A 272 30.31 -8.33 -22.21
N SER A 273 30.55 -7.25 -22.97
CA SER A 273 30.60 -7.37 -24.43
C SER A 273 31.72 -8.34 -24.86
N PRO A 274 31.63 -8.99 -26.04
CA PRO A 274 32.70 -9.88 -26.53
C PRO A 274 34.07 -9.19 -26.60
N VAL A 275 34.09 -7.87 -26.91
CA VAL A 275 35.33 -7.08 -26.96
C VAL A 275 35.88 -6.87 -25.55
N ASP A 276 35.05 -6.52 -24.58
CA ASP A 276 35.46 -6.33 -23.19
C ASP A 276 35.93 -7.64 -22.57
N SER A 277 35.26 -8.75 -22.88
CA SER A 277 35.64 -10.09 -22.44
C SER A 277 37.01 -10.51 -22.99
N ALA A 278 37.28 -10.26 -24.28
CA ALA A 278 38.58 -10.50 -24.89
C ALA A 278 39.68 -9.61 -24.29
N SER A 279 39.39 -8.31 -24.11
CA SER A 279 40.28 -7.36 -23.45
C SER A 279 40.62 -7.76 -22.02
N PHE A 280 39.62 -8.23 -21.26
CA PHE A 280 39.82 -8.74 -19.91
C PHE A 280 40.67 -10.00 -19.86
N SER A 281 40.50 -10.92 -20.83
CA SER A 281 41.36 -12.12 -20.95
C SER A 281 42.79 -11.74 -21.24
N MET A 282 43.03 -10.82 -22.19
CA MET A 282 44.38 -10.35 -22.49
C MET A 282 45.02 -9.63 -21.28
N LEU A 283 44.27 -8.81 -20.59
CA LEU A 283 44.76 -8.15 -19.35
C LEU A 283 45.14 -9.18 -18.29
N LYS A 284 44.37 -10.26 -18.16
CA LYS A 284 44.68 -11.33 -17.24
C LYS A 284 45.99 -12.05 -17.58
N GLU A 285 46.24 -12.33 -18.87
CA GLU A 285 47.48 -12.90 -19.34
C GLU A 285 48.69 -11.97 -19.07
N GLU A 286 48.58 -10.70 -19.41
CA GLU A 286 49.63 -9.68 -19.11
C GLU A 286 49.93 -9.58 -17.62
N LEU A 287 48.88 -9.64 -16.76
CA LEU A 287 49.05 -9.64 -15.30
C LEU A 287 49.77 -10.91 -14.81
N GLU A 288 49.48 -12.07 -15.40
CA GLU A 288 50.18 -13.32 -15.06
C GLU A 288 51.65 -13.26 -15.43
N GLU A 289 51.99 -12.72 -16.63
CA GLU A 289 53.37 -12.50 -17.05
C GLU A 289 54.10 -11.52 -16.12
N ALA A 290 53.48 -10.41 -15.78
CA ALA A 290 54.05 -9.40 -14.85
C ALA A 290 54.31 -10.00 -13.47
N MET A 291 53.39 -10.84 -12.99
CA MET A 291 53.52 -11.52 -11.71
C MET A 291 54.58 -12.63 -11.71
N ALA A 292 55.07 -13.05 -12.89
CA ALA A 292 56.15 -14.06 -13.00
C ALA A 292 57.47 -13.59 -12.33
N SER A 293 57.65 -12.28 -12.22
CA SER A 293 58.82 -11.69 -11.57
C SER A 293 58.76 -11.71 -10.01
N LEU A 294 57.57 -11.97 -9.43
CA LEU A 294 57.35 -12.01 -8.00
C LEU A 294 57.64 -13.36 -7.38
N THR A 295 57.92 -13.38 -6.08
CA THR A 295 58.05 -14.65 -5.34
C THR A 295 56.67 -15.35 -5.29
N GLU A 296 56.68 -16.66 -5.16
CA GLU A 296 55.45 -17.49 -5.15
C GLU A 296 54.46 -17.02 -4.03
N ARG A 297 54.99 -16.61 -2.92
CA ARG A 297 54.18 -16.10 -1.78
C ARG A 297 53.51 -14.77 -2.12
N GLU A 298 54.23 -13.83 -2.71
CA GLU A 298 53.69 -12.52 -3.12
C GLU A 298 52.64 -12.70 -4.21
N ARG A 299 52.88 -13.55 -5.18
CA ARG A 299 51.92 -13.88 -6.25
C ARG A 299 50.63 -14.43 -5.68
N ASN A 300 50.68 -15.37 -4.74
CA ASN A 300 49.50 -15.95 -4.14
C ASN A 300 48.73 -14.96 -3.26
N VAL A 301 49.40 -14.05 -2.55
CA VAL A 301 48.78 -12.97 -1.79
C VAL A 301 47.98 -12.05 -2.72
N ILE A 302 48.55 -11.66 -3.86
CA ILE A 302 47.87 -10.81 -4.85
C ILE A 302 46.67 -11.54 -5.45
N LYS A 303 46.86 -12.81 -5.89
CA LYS A 303 45.80 -13.63 -6.47
C LYS A 303 44.57 -13.74 -5.51
N LEU A 304 44.82 -14.04 -4.26
CA LEU A 304 43.75 -14.15 -3.25
C LEU A 304 43.14 -12.82 -2.92
N ARG A 305 43.92 -11.73 -2.82
CA ARG A 305 43.44 -10.40 -2.51
C ARG A 305 42.47 -9.88 -3.57
N PHE A 306 42.85 -10.02 -4.83
CA PHE A 306 42.07 -9.51 -5.96
C PHE A 306 41.12 -10.54 -6.59
N GLY A 307 41.18 -11.82 -6.13
CA GLY A 307 40.30 -12.86 -6.64
C GLY A 307 40.58 -13.22 -8.09
N LEU A 308 41.84 -13.21 -8.54
CA LEU A 308 42.21 -13.45 -9.94
C LEU A 308 41.90 -14.86 -10.42
N ASP A 309 41.87 -15.84 -9.52
CA ASP A 309 41.59 -17.25 -9.84
C ASP A 309 40.11 -17.62 -9.60
N ASP A 310 39.50 -17.13 -8.51
CA ASP A 310 38.15 -17.52 -8.05
C ASP A 310 37.09 -16.40 -8.16
N GLY A 311 37.48 -15.21 -8.63
CA GLY A 311 36.56 -14.05 -8.74
C GLY A 311 36.15 -13.41 -7.40
N LYS A 312 36.67 -13.91 -6.25
CA LYS A 312 36.29 -13.39 -4.90
C LYS A 312 37.40 -12.54 -4.30
N THR A 313 37.18 -11.26 -4.21
CA THR A 313 38.10 -10.36 -3.50
C THR A 313 38.08 -10.62 -2.00
N ARG A 314 39.26 -10.76 -1.38
CA ARG A 314 39.43 -11.01 0.06
C ARG A 314 40.02 -9.79 0.76
N THR A 315 39.69 -9.61 2.03
CA THR A 315 40.32 -8.58 2.86
C THR A 315 41.75 -8.99 3.27
N LEU A 316 42.61 -8.03 3.61
CA LEU A 316 44.00 -8.34 4.05
C LEU A 316 44.03 -9.26 5.28
N GLY A 317 43.07 -9.13 6.18
CA GLY A 317 42.96 -10.00 7.36
C GLY A 317 42.57 -11.44 7.04
N GLU A 318 41.75 -11.67 6.00
CA GLU A 318 41.39 -13.00 5.50
C GLU A 318 42.57 -13.66 4.79
N VAL A 319 43.27 -12.90 3.95
CA VAL A 319 44.51 -13.38 3.31
C VAL A 319 45.61 -13.69 4.37
N GLY A 320 45.72 -12.81 5.40
CA GLY A 320 46.65 -13.06 6.50
C GLY A 320 46.37 -14.36 7.26
N LYS A 321 45.07 -14.69 7.47
CA LYS A 321 44.68 -15.96 8.12
C LYS A 321 45.08 -17.18 7.28
N GLU A 322 44.97 -17.11 5.96
CA GLU A 322 45.33 -18.19 5.05
C GLU A 322 46.84 -18.45 5.02
N PHE A 323 47.67 -17.42 5.17
CA PHE A 323 49.09 -17.48 5.29
C PHE A 323 49.62 -17.60 6.74
N ASN A 324 48.75 -17.72 7.75
CA ASN A 324 49.08 -17.74 9.17
C ASN A 324 49.99 -16.58 9.61
N VAL A 325 49.68 -15.37 9.11
CA VAL A 325 50.34 -14.12 9.47
C VAL A 325 49.30 -13.10 9.94
N THR A 326 49.72 -12.21 10.85
CA THR A 326 48.88 -11.09 11.36
C THR A 326 48.80 -9.94 10.37
#